data_939849b10b080ae1406ea912e45d190d
#
_entry.id   939849b10b080ae1406ea912e45d190d
#
_cell.length_a   1.000
_cell.length_b   1.000
_cell.length_c   1.000
_cell.angle_alpha   90.00
_cell.angle_beta   90.00
_cell.angle_gamma   90.00
#
_symmetry.space_group_name_H-M   'P 1'
#
loop_
_entity.id
_entity.type
_entity.pdbx_description
1 polymer ?
#
loop_
_entity_poly.entity_id
_entity_poly.type
_entity_poly.pdbx_seq_one_letter_code
_entity_poly.pdbx_strand_id
1 'polypeptide(L)'
;MKKSFYVINLIAAILLLALPVMASPPEAAANGLTNAEVSSGYRFRVDDLPALQKAIEAQERHTDALMNNPGVHGTGVSWTEAGSAVVKVFVDISASSAGIPESVDGVPIVVVHAGRAFALNVDCQGRGLKDCDSSEAEAAAAEQPANPRDWHPRPVPIGISTGHVDVTAGTLACRVTRGCHKYALSNAHVFANENAGAVGDHILQPGRTDGGIDPDDVIATLYESVPIIMSTHPKTENRVDAAIAATDASLVGTATRTPAYGSPRTVTIAPEIGMNVKKFGRTTWTSLGSIDTINATINVGYLTGTARFVGQIIIVSSNENPFSKPGDSGALVVADGGANDRKPVGLLFASANDDSFTVANPIDDVLEALDISIDGD
;
A
#
# COMPACT_ATOMS: atom_id res chain seq x y z
N MET A 1 1.17 -26.78 0.86
CA MET A 1 1.47 -27.11 -0.54
C MET A 1 1.17 -25.92 -1.51
N LYS A 2 0.60 -24.79 -1.06
CA LYS A 2 0.30 -23.59 -1.90
C LYS A 2 1.44 -22.55 -1.98
N LYS A 3 2.47 -22.64 -1.13
CA LYS A 3 3.57 -21.66 -1.06
C LYS A 3 4.52 -21.66 -2.29
N SER A 4 4.57 -22.77 -3.06
CA SER A 4 5.52 -22.92 -4.18
C SER A 4 5.08 -22.20 -5.48
N PHE A 5 3.79 -21.88 -5.63
CA PHE A 5 3.28 -21.30 -6.88
C PHE A 5 3.53 -19.78 -7.02
N TYR A 6 3.63 -19.05 -5.90
CA TYR A 6 3.84 -17.58 -5.93
C TYR A 6 5.23 -17.19 -6.45
N VAL A 7 6.25 -17.92 -6.05
CA VAL A 7 7.64 -17.67 -6.49
C VAL A 7 7.80 -17.90 -8.00
N ILE A 8 7.09 -18.89 -8.55
CA ILE A 8 7.15 -19.24 -9.99
C ILE A 8 6.50 -18.14 -10.84
N ASN A 9 5.40 -17.53 -10.38
CA ASN A 9 4.73 -16.45 -11.11
C ASN A 9 5.53 -15.14 -11.13
N LEU A 10 6.22 -14.81 -10.02
CA LEU A 10 7.11 -13.65 -9.97
C LEU A 10 8.28 -13.79 -10.96
N ILE A 11 8.84 -14.99 -11.08
CA ILE A 11 9.96 -15.30 -12.01
C ILE A 11 9.51 -15.21 -13.47
N ALA A 12 8.31 -15.68 -13.80
CA ALA A 12 7.80 -15.67 -15.17
C ALA A 12 7.50 -14.27 -15.72
N ALA A 13 7.05 -13.34 -14.86
CA ALA A 13 6.76 -11.96 -15.24
C ALA A 13 8.03 -11.15 -15.56
N ILE A 14 9.16 -11.47 -14.92
CA ILE A 14 10.44 -10.76 -15.08
C ILE A 14 11.20 -11.21 -16.36
N LEU A 15 10.99 -12.43 -16.81
CA LEU A 15 11.73 -13.01 -17.96
C LEU A 15 11.42 -12.35 -19.32
N LEU A 16 10.36 -11.56 -19.42
CA LEU A 16 9.86 -11.00 -20.70
C LEU A 16 10.41 -9.60 -21.05
N LEU A 17 11.18 -8.94 -20.17
CA LEU A 17 11.51 -7.50 -20.31
C LEU A 17 13.00 -7.13 -20.32
N ALA A 18 13.97 -8.07 -20.40
CA ALA A 18 15.40 -7.75 -20.33
C ALA A 18 16.06 -7.62 -21.69
N LEU A 19 16.44 -6.39 -22.10
CA LEU A 19 17.49 -6.11 -23.08
C LEU A 19 18.75 -5.60 -22.34
N PRO A 20 19.95 -6.06 -22.70
CA PRO A 20 21.15 -5.84 -21.90
C PRO A 20 21.79 -4.48 -22.12
N VAL A 21 22.19 -3.80 -21.04
CA VAL A 21 23.21 -2.72 -21.09
C VAL A 21 24.32 -3.12 -20.14
N MET A 22 25.55 -3.23 -20.70
CA MET A 22 26.75 -3.60 -19.96
C MET A 22 27.39 -2.39 -19.26
N ALA A 23 27.64 -2.49 -17.96
CA ALA A 23 28.67 -1.73 -17.24
C ALA A 23 29.13 -2.50 -16.00
N SER A 24 30.45 -2.56 -15.81
CA SER A 24 31.12 -3.29 -14.72
C SER A 24 31.04 -2.54 -13.39
N PRO A 25 30.98 -3.23 -12.24
CA PRO A 25 30.88 -2.60 -10.92
C PRO A 25 32.26 -2.24 -10.34
N PRO A 26 32.32 -1.21 -9.47
CA PRO A 26 33.50 -0.98 -8.62
C PRO A 26 33.43 -1.80 -7.32
N GLU A 27 34.56 -2.28 -6.87
CA GLU A 27 34.79 -2.90 -5.56
C GLU A 27 34.58 -1.86 -4.45
N ALA A 28 33.76 -2.18 -3.43
CA ALA A 28 33.57 -1.34 -2.25
C ALA A 28 33.70 -2.11 -0.95
N ALA A 29 34.46 -1.50 -0.02
CA ALA A 29 34.79 -2.00 1.30
C ALA A 29 33.60 -1.97 2.27
N ALA A 30 33.55 -2.96 3.16
CA ALA A 30 32.56 -3.08 4.23
C ALA A 30 32.81 -2.03 5.32
N ASN A 31 31.98 -1.00 5.40
CA ASN A 31 31.84 -0.12 6.57
C ASN A 31 30.36 0.10 6.84
N GLY A 32 29.97 0.10 8.12
CA GLY A 32 28.59 0.16 8.59
C GLY A 32 27.77 1.28 7.97
N LEU A 33 26.71 0.89 7.28
CA LEU A 33 25.80 1.76 6.52
C LEU A 33 24.81 2.46 7.46
N THR A 34 24.57 3.75 7.24
CA THR A 34 23.55 4.55 7.94
C THR A 34 22.23 4.51 7.18
N ASN A 35 21.09 4.78 7.87
CA ASN A 35 19.74 4.73 7.30
C ASN A 35 19.52 5.59 6.02
N ALA A 36 20.40 6.55 5.73
CA ALA A 36 20.36 7.41 4.55
C ALA A 36 20.92 6.74 3.26
N GLU A 37 21.63 5.61 3.42
CA GLU A 37 22.30 4.93 2.32
C GLU A 37 21.49 3.77 1.71
N VAL A 38 20.26 3.56 2.17
CA VAL A 38 19.37 2.48 1.72
C VAL A 38 18.18 3.07 0.98
N SER A 39 18.37 3.53 -0.22
CA SER A 39 17.35 3.59 -1.28
C SER A 39 17.81 4.38 -2.51
N SER A 40 17.27 4.06 -3.67
CA SER A 40 17.08 4.87 -4.88
C SER A 40 18.18 4.90 -5.94
N GLY A 41 19.01 3.90 -6.11
CA GLY A 41 19.95 3.88 -7.26
C GLY A 41 20.06 2.55 -7.98
N TYR A 42 19.73 1.46 -7.31
CA TYR A 42 19.91 0.12 -7.86
C TYR A 42 18.77 -0.26 -8.81
N ARG A 43 19.10 -0.64 -10.05
CA ARG A 43 18.14 -1.24 -10.99
C ARG A 43 18.30 -2.75 -10.96
N PHE A 44 17.23 -3.43 -10.61
CA PHE A 44 17.14 -4.89 -10.62
C PHE A 44 17.57 -5.49 -11.97
N ARG A 45 18.32 -6.61 -11.91
CA ARG A 45 18.77 -7.38 -13.06
C ARG A 45 18.29 -8.82 -12.93
N VAL A 46 18.12 -9.51 -14.07
CA VAL A 46 17.74 -10.93 -14.10
C VAL A 46 18.73 -11.80 -13.32
N ASP A 47 20.02 -11.45 -13.33
CA ASP A 47 21.09 -12.15 -12.62
C ASP A 47 20.96 -12.03 -11.07
N ASP A 48 20.16 -11.07 -10.58
CA ASP A 48 19.92 -10.84 -9.16
C ASP A 48 18.84 -11.77 -8.58
N LEU A 49 18.03 -12.43 -9.43
CA LEU A 49 16.93 -13.31 -9.02
C LEU A 49 17.32 -14.37 -7.97
N PRO A 50 18.48 -15.09 -8.09
CA PRO A 50 18.85 -16.08 -7.09
C PRO A 50 19.13 -15.46 -5.72
N ALA A 51 19.73 -14.26 -5.67
CA ALA A 51 20.02 -13.57 -4.42
C ALA A 51 18.74 -13.06 -3.76
N LEU A 52 17.79 -12.53 -4.56
CA LEU A 52 16.46 -12.12 -4.08
C LEU A 52 15.68 -13.31 -3.53
N GLN A 53 15.65 -14.42 -4.27
CA GLN A 53 14.98 -15.64 -3.84
C GLN A 53 15.54 -16.15 -2.51
N LYS A 54 16.88 -16.19 -2.37
CA LYS A 54 17.55 -16.57 -1.13
C LYS A 54 17.16 -15.64 0.03
N ALA A 55 17.05 -14.33 -0.22
CA ALA A 55 16.67 -13.37 0.80
C ALA A 55 15.21 -13.55 1.24
N ILE A 56 14.29 -13.81 0.30
CA ILE A 56 12.89 -14.11 0.60
C ILE A 56 12.79 -15.38 1.46
N GLU A 57 13.46 -16.47 1.08
CA GLU A 57 13.45 -17.72 1.85
C GLU A 57 14.06 -17.55 3.26
N ALA A 58 15.13 -16.76 3.39
CA ALA A 58 15.74 -16.44 4.68
C ALA A 58 14.79 -15.59 5.53
N GLN A 59 14.19 -14.55 4.97
CA GLN A 59 13.23 -13.70 5.65
C GLN A 59 12.02 -14.51 6.14
N GLU A 60 11.38 -15.31 5.28
CA GLU A 60 10.23 -16.15 5.66
C GLU A 60 10.54 -17.12 6.80
N ARG A 61 11.71 -17.77 6.75
CA ARG A 61 12.15 -18.74 7.76
C ARG A 61 12.42 -18.10 9.12
N HIS A 62 12.95 -16.89 9.14
CA HIS A 62 13.42 -16.23 10.36
C HIS A 62 12.50 -15.12 10.87
N THR A 63 11.47 -14.73 10.13
CA THR A 63 10.55 -13.62 10.49
C THR A 63 9.97 -13.79 11.88
N ASP A 64 9.46 -14.97 12.24
CA ASP A 64 8.84 -15.16 13.56
C ASP A 64 9.84 -15.00 14.69
N ALA A 65 11.07 -15.49 14.51
CA ALA A 65 12.14 -15.34 15.49
C ALA A 65 12.60 -13.87 15.60
N LEU A 66 12.70 -13.17 14.49
CA LEU A 66 13.07 -11.76 14.46
C LEU A 66 11.99 -10.90 15.12
N MET A 67 10.70 -11.13 14.81
CA MET A 67 9.57 -10.39 15.37
C MET A 67 9.32 -10.67 16.87
N ASN A 68 9.93 -11.70 17.44
CA ASN A 68 9.92 -11.93 18.89
C ASN A 68 10.87 -11.00 19.66
N ASN A 69 11.79 -10.30 18.98
CA ASN A 69 12.63 -9.29 19.66
C ASN A 69 11.79 -8.07 20.04
N PRO A 70 12.00 -7.52 21.26
CA PRO A 70 11.27 -6.35 21.71
C PRO A 70 11.42 -5.16 20.75
N GLY A 71 10.30 -4.55 20.39
CA GLY A 71 10.28 -3.39 19.50
C GLY A 71 10.29 -3.72 18.01
N VAL A 72 10.56 -4.96 17.60
CA VAL A 72 10.43 -5.37 16.19
C VAL A 72 8.95 -5.47 15.83
N HIS A 73 8.56 -4.76 14.77
CA HIS A 73 7.17 -4.75 14.29
C HIS A 73 7.00 -5.17 12.83
N GLY A 74 8.12 -5.47 12.14
CA GLY A 74 8.07 -5.99 10.77
C GLY A 74 9.40 -6.49 10.25
N THR A 75 9.36 -7.28 9.19
CA THR A 75 10.50 -7.75 8.39
C THR A 75 10.14 -7.68 6.91
N GLY A 76 11.13 -7.66 6.04
CA GLY A 76 10.90 -7.72 4.60
C GLY A 76 12.21 -7.85 3.82
N VAL A 77 12.14 -7.83 2.50
CA VAL A 77 13.31 -7.99 1.62
C VAL A 77 13.54 -6.72 0.81
N SER A 78 14.78 -6.28 0.75
CA SER A 78 15.21 -5.09 0.02
C SER A 78 16.56 -5.29 -0.65
N TRP A 79 17.02 -4.25 -1.36
CA TRP A 79 18.38 -4.14 -1.91
C TRP A 79 19.14 -3.02 -1.23
N THR A 80 20.44 -3.20 -1.06
CA THR A 80 21.35 -2.09 -0.78
C THR A 80 21.67 -1.33 -2.08
N GLU A 81 22.18 -0.11 -1.98
CA GLU A 81 22.69 0.65 -3.13
C GLU A 81 23.82 -0.10 -3.87
N ALA A 82 24.59 -0.90 -3.14
CA ALA A 82 25.63 -1.75 -3.70
C ALA A 82 25.09 -2.98 -4.44
N GLY A 83 23.76 -3.20 -4.48
CA GLY A 83 23.12 -4.31 -5.17
C GLY A 83 23.15 -5.64 -4.44
N SER A 84 23.21 -5.63 -3.12
CA SER A 84 23.10 -6.83 -2.29
C SER A 84 21.69 -7.00 -1.76
N ALA A 85 21.12 -8.21 -1.87
CA ALA A 85 19.87 -8.55 -1.24
C ALA A 85 20.03 -8.59 0.28
N VAL A 86 19.08 -7.99 1.00
CA VAL A 86 19.09 -7.90 2.46
C VAL A 86 17.72 -8.21 3.05
N VAL A 87 17.72 -8.69 4.30
CA VAL A 87 16.51 -8.72 5.12
C VAL A 87 16.46 -7.42 5.93
N LYS A 88 15.41 -6.60 5.71
CA LYS A 88 15.11 -5.45 6.57
C LYS A 88 14.34 -5.91 7.80
N VAL A 89 14.69 -5.34 8.96
CA VAL A 89 13.99 -5.54 10.23
C VAL A 89 13.55 -4.18 10.74
N PHE A 90 12.25 -3.94 10.79
CA PHE A 90 11.66 -2.68 11.25
C PHE A 90 11.49 -2.72 12.77
N VAL A 91 12.09 -1.73 13.44
CA VAL A 91 12.16 -1.62 14.90
C VAL A 91 11.63 -0.26 15.31
N ASP A 92 10.88 -0.19 16.41
CA ASP A 92 10.44 1.08 16.99
C ASP A 92 11.61 2.06 17.13
N ILE A 93 11.37 3.35 16.85
CA ILE A 93 12.38 4.42 16.90
C ILE A 93 13.16 4.42 18.23
N SER A 94 12.49 4.16 19.34
CA SER A 94 13.08 4.17 20.69
C SER A 94 13.57 2.81 21.16
N ALA A 95 13.35 1.72 20.42
CA ALA A 95 13.73 0.39 20.85
C ALA A 95 15.18 0.06 20.52
N SER A 96 15.78 -0.80 21.34
CA SER A 96 17.13 -1.31 21.09
C SER A 96 17.12 -2.37 20.01
N SER A 97 18.08 -2.33 19.11
CA SER A 97 18.37 -3.40 18.13
C SER A 97 19.27 -4.51 18.70
N ALA A 98 19.68 -4.41 19.96
CA ALA A 98 20.47 -5.45 20.62
C ALA A 98 19.72 -6.79 20.64
N GLY A 99 20.32 -7.84 20.11
CA GLY A 99 19.70 -9.17 19.98
C GLY A 99 19.22 -9.49 18.57
N ILE A 100 19.18 -8.52 17.65
CA ILE A 100 18.97 -8.79 16.23
C ILE A 100 20.32 -9.24 15.63
N PRO A 101 20.39 -10.41 14.96
CA PRO A 101 21.64 -10.89 14.36
C PRO A 101 22.05 -10.02 13.16
N GLU A 102 23.33 -10.00 12.82
CA GLU A 102 23.83 -9.28 11.65
C GLU A 102 23.41 -9.93 10.32
N SER A 103 23.08 -11.22 10.34
CA SER A 103 22.63 -11.97 9.14
C SER A 103 21.79 -13.17 9.52
N VAL A 104 20.96 -13.65 8.57
CA VAL A 104 20.22 -14.91 8.63
C VAL A 104 20.48 -15.70 7.36
N ASP A 105 20.84 -16.99 7.49
CA ASP A 105 21.20 -17.89 6.36
C ASP A 105 22.23 -17.27 5.39
N GLY A 106 23.14 -16.43 5.91
CA GLY A 106 24.14 -15.73 5.12
C GLY A 106 23.58 -14.60 4.27
N VAL A 107 22.37 -14.11 4.57
CA VAL A 107 21.78 -12.86 4.03
C VAL A 107 21.95 -11.78 5.09
N PRO A 108 22.56 -10.63 4.77
CA PRO A 108 22.73 -9.54 5.72
C PRO A 108 21.39 -9.00 6.22
N ILE A 109 21.36 -8.56 7.49
CA ILE A 109 20.22 -7.83 8.06
C ILE A 109 20.53 -6.33 8.07
N VAL A 110 19.54 -5.54 7.67
CA VAL A 110 19.52 -4.09 7.83
C VAL A 110 18.41 -3.73 8.82
N VAL A 111 18.78 -3.15 9.96
CA VAL A 111 17.82 -2.66 10.96
C VAL A 111 17.38 -1.26 10.57
N VAL A 112 16.06 -1.07 10.50
CA VAL A 112 15.42 0.22 10.17
C VAL A 112 14.65 0.68 11.41
N HIS A 113 15.08 1.78 12.05
CA HIS A 113 14.31 2.42 13.11
C HIS A 113 13.23 3.29 12.50
N ALA A 114 11.97 2.91 12.68
CA ALA A 114 10.81 3.54 12.08
C ALA A 114 9.60 3.50 13.00
N GLY A 115 8.61 4.36 12.74
CA GLY A 115 7.33 4.31 13.42
C GLY A 115 6.57 3.02 13.15
N ARG A 116 5.62 2.69 14.02
CA ARG A 116 4.72 1.54 13.81
C ARG A 116 3.70 1.83 12.72
N ALA A 117 3.34 0.81 11.97
CA ALA A 117 2.30 0.91 10.96
C ALA A 117 0.89 0.92 11.59
N PHE A 118 0.04 1.82 11.10
CA PHE A 118 -1.36 1.92 11.45
C PHE A 118 -2.20 2.01 10.16
N ALA A 119 -3.38 1.37 10.18
CA ALA A 119 -4.38 1.59 9.14
C ALA A 119 -4.75 3.08 9.12
N LEU A 120 -4.79 3.66 7.92
CA LEU A 120 -4.92 5.10 7.73
C LEU A 120 -6.38 5.57 7.92
N ASN A 121 -7.01 5.16 9.01
CA ASN A 121 -8.29 5.74 9.43
C ASN A 121 -8.07 7.22 9.81
N VAL A 122 -9.01 8.06 9.43
CA VAL A 122 -9.07 9.42 9.95
C VAL A 122 -9.59 9.31 11.39
N ASP A 123 -8.73 8.87 12.31
CA ASP A 123 -9.02 8.89 13.73
C ASP A 123 -8.17 9.94 14.42
N CYS A 124 -8.86 10.87 15.05
CA CYS A 124 -8.27 11.92 15.85
C CYS A 124 -7.92 11.46 17.26
N GLN A 125 -7.49 10.19 17.44
CA GLN A 125 -6.99 9.63 18.72
C GLN A 125 -7.53 10.35 19.96
N GLY A 126 -8.84 10.24 20.22
CA GLY A 126 -9.47 10.79 21.43
C GLY A 126 -9.76 12.29 21.43
N ARG A 127 -9.53 13.00 20.31
CA ARG A 127 -10.04 14.35 20.10
C ARG A 127 -11.40 14.25 19.40
N GLY A 128 -12.37 15.05 19.85
CA GLY A 128 -13.70 15.06 19.23
C GLY A 128 -13.62 15.38 17.73
N LEU A 129 -14.55 14.86 16.93
CA LEU A 129 -14.66 14.98 15.46
C LEU A 129 -14.44 16.39 14.88
N LYS A 130 -14.50 17.42 15.74
CA LYS A 130 -14.32 18.83 15.36
C LYS A 130 -12.86 19.29 15.28
N ASP A 131 -11.92 18.55 15.85
CA ASP A 131 -10.51 18.98 15.96
C ASP A 131 -9.62 18.32 14.89
N CYS A 132 -10.18 17.57 13.95
CA CYS A 132 -9.47 16.92 12.85
C CYS A 132 -9.29 17.80 11.62
N ASP A 133 -9.78 19.02 11.64
CA ASP A 133 -9.88 19.91 10.46
C ASP A 133 -8.83 21.02 10.45
N SER A 134 -7.68 20.82 11.07
CA SER A 134 -6.60 21.78 10.97
C SER A 134 -5.44 21.26 10.13
N SER A 135 -5.60 21.20 8.83
CA SER A 135 -4.46 21.30 7.93
C SER A 135 -4.64 22.47 7.00
N GLU A 136 -4.00 23.55 7.39
CA GLU A 136 -3.72 24.70 6.58
C GLU A 136 -3.15 24.29 5.22
N ALA A 137 -3.92 24.57 4.18
CA ALA A 137 -3.43 24.83 2.84
C ALA A 137 -4.41 25.76 2.15
N GLU A 138 -4.58 26.96 2.69
CA GLU A 138 -5.04 28.09 1.88
C GLU A 138 -3.86 28.58 1.04
N ALA A 139 -3.75 28.08 -0.18
CA ALA A 139 -2.90 28.65 -1.21
C ALA A 139 -3.79 29.32 -2.27
N ALA A 140 -3.40 30.56 -2.62
CA ALA A 140 -4.07 31.54 -3.42
C ALA A 140 -4.81 31.03 -4.68
N ALA A 141 -5.91 31.71 -5.01
CA ALA A 141 -6.81 31.52 -6.12
C ALA A 141 -6.15 31.61 -7.52
N ALA A 142 -5.71 30.46 -8.01
CA ALA A 142 -5.78 30.04 -9.40
C ALA A 142 -6.83 28.94 -9.43
N GLU A 143 -7.50 28.66 -10.57
CA GLU A 143 -8.48 27.55 -10.66
C GLU A 143 -7.89 26.29 -10.03
N GLN A 144 -8.17 26.09 -8.75
CA GLN A 144 -7.65 24.93 -8.03
C GLN A 144 -8.37 23.70 -8.56
N PRO A 145 -7.66 22.60 -8.81
CA PRO A 145 -8.31 21.34 -9.11
C PRO A 145 -9.29 21.05 -7.97
N ALA A 146 -10.51 20.61 -8.30
CA ALA A 146 -11.53 20.34 -7.30
C ALA A 146 -10.98 19.40 -6.23
N ASN A 147 -11.18 19.78 -4.96
CA ASN A 147 -10.63 19.09 -3.81
C ASN A 147 -11.12 17.62 -3.79
N PRO A 148 -10.26 16.61 -3.62
CA PRO A 148 -10.69 15.21 -3.51
C PRO A 148 -11.67 14.94 -2.37
N ARG A 149 -11.77 15.83 -1.38
CA ARG A 149 -12.71 15.74 -0.26
C ARG A 149 -14.11 16.26 -0.59
N ASP A 150 -14.26 17.04 -1.65
CA ASP A 150 -15.54 17.64 -2.02
C ASP A 150 -16.51 16.58 -2.58
N TRP A 151 -17.78 16.96 -2.59
CA TRP A 151 -18.79 16.27 -3.39
C TRP A 151 -18.43 16.41 -4.90
N HIS A 152 -18.52 15.29 -5.62
CA HIS A 152 -18.25 15.26 -7.06
C HIS A 152 -19.49 14.82 -7.86
N PRO A 153 -19.72 15.41 -9.04
CA PRO A 153 -20.80 14.96 -9.91
C PRO A 153 -20.56 13.53 -10.39
N ARG A 154 -21.64 12.76 -10.49
CA ARG A 154 -21.61 11.38 -10.97
C ARG A 154 -21.50 11.31 -12.51
N PRO A 155 -20.74 10.36 -13.09
CA PRO A 155 -19.92 9.35 -12.38
C PRO A 155 -18.74 10.00 -11.65
N VAL A 156 -18.61 9.67 -10.36
CA VAL A 156 -17.53 10.23 -9.53
C VAL A 156 -16.16 9.73 -10.00
N PRO A 157 -15.11 10.54 -9.99
CA PRO A 157 -13.76 10.09 -10.33
C PRO A 157 -13.23 9.14 -9.26
N ILE A 158 -12.17 8.40 -9.56
CA ILE A 158 -11.43 7.59 -8.59
C ILE A 158 -10.37 8.45 -7.86
N GLY A 159 -9.86 7.96 -6.72
CA GLY A 159 -8.86 8.65 -5.92
C GLY A 159 -9.43 9.75 -5.01
N ILE A 160 -10.74 9.84 -4.87
CA ILE A 160 -11.42 10.84 -4.03
C ILE A 160 -11.97 10.25 -2.74
N SER A 161 -12.44 11.11 -1.87
CA SER A 161 -13.08 10.76 -0.59
C SER A 161 -14.27 9.83 -0.77
N THR A 162 -14.29 8.76 0.02
CA THR A 162 -15.40 7.81 0.12
C THR A 162 -15.34 7.09 1.46
N GLY A 163 -16.40 6.38 1.83
CA GLY A 163 -16.38 5.51 3.01
C GLY A 163 -17.75 4.89 3.29
N HIS A 164 -17.72 3.84 4.10
CA HIS A 164 -18.91 3.28 4.73
C HIS A 164 -19.63 4.34 5.56
N VAL A 165 -20.94 4.24 5.66
CA VAL A 165 -21.79 5.19 6.40
C VAL A 165 -21.36 5.39 7.87
N ASP A 166 -20.70 4.41 8.50
CA ASP A 166 -20.19 4.48 9.88
C ASP A 166 -18.66 4.70 9.97
N VAL A 167 -17.96 4.90 8.83
CA VAL A 167 -16.53 5.19 8.78
C VAL A 167 -16.31 6.67 8.48
N THR A 168 -15.22 7.23 9.01
CA THR A 168 -14.88 8.64 8.80
C THR A 168 -14.73 8.97 7.32
N ALA A 169 -13.64 8.60 6.70
CA ALA A 169 -13.39 8.67 5.27
C ALA A 169 -12.10 7.94 4.89
N GLY A 170 -12.06 7.41 3.68
CA GLY A 170 -10.90 6.90 2.99
C GLY A 170 -10.90 7.34 1.54
N THR A 171 -10.27 6.56 0.67
CA THR A 171 -10.10 6.84 -0.75
C THR A 171 -10.74 5.74 -1.61
N LEU A 172 -11.46 6.12 -2.65
CA LEU A 172 -11.95 5.24 -3.70
C LEU A 172 -10.79 4.80 -4.60
N ALA A 173 -10.42 3.51 -4.59
CA ALA A 173 -9.29 3.01 -5.37
C ALA A 173 -9.52 3.08 -6.86
N CYS A 174 -10.48 2.31 -7.33
CA CYS A 174 -10.86 2.21 -8.74
C CYS A 174 -12.19 1.48 -8.88
N ARG A 175 -12.72 1.50 -10.10
CA ARG A 175 -13.82 0.60 -10.48
C ARG A 175 -13.24 -0.73 -10.94
N VAL A 176 -13.89 -1.82 -10.52
CA VAL A 176 -13.51 -3.20 -10.86
C VAL A 176 -14.72 -3.97 -11.39
N THR A 177 -14.47 -5.11 -12.04
CA THR A 177 -15.51 -5.96 -12.59
C THR A 177 -15.39 -7.40 -12.10
N ARG A 178 -16.53 -8.05 -11.91
CA ARG A 178 -16.66 -9.51 -11.78
C ARG A 178 -17.75 -9.98 -12.75
N GLY A 179 -17.33 -10.60 -13.83
CA GLY A 179 -18.24 -10.89 -14.96
C GLY A 179 -18.80 -9.59 -15.57
N CYS A 180 -20.13 -9.46 -15.63
CA CYS A 180 -20.80 -8.25 -16.14
C CYS A 180 -21.10 -7.20 -15.07
N HIS A 181 -20.82 -7.48 -13.81
CA HIS A 181 -21.11 -6.57 -12.69
C HIS A 181 -19.94 -5.64 -12.39
N LYS A 182 -20.25 -4.44 -11.94
CA LYS A 182 -19.29 -3.39 -11.58
C LYS A 182 -19.29 -3.15 -10.09
N TYR A 183 -18.09 -2.91 -9.56
CA TYR A 183 -17.90 -2.64 -8.14
C TYR A 183 -16.93 -1.48 -7.95
N ALA A 184 -17.11 -0.74 -6.87
CA ALA A 184 -16.11 0.16 -6.32
C ALA A 184 -15.15 -0.64 -5.43
N LEU A 185 -13.86 -0.41 -5.53
CA LEU A 185 -12.82 -1.04 -4.70
C LEU A 185 -12.28 -0.04 -3.69
N SER A 186 -12.09 -0.48 -2.44
CA SER A 186 -11.31 0.21 -1.40
C SER A 186 -10.84 -0.81 -0.35
N ASN A 187 -10.31 -0.34 0.79
CA ASN A 187 -9.96 -1.24 1.89
C ASN A 187 -11.19 -1.75 2.65
N ALA A 188 -11.05 -2.89 3.33
CA ALA A 188 -12.07 -3.41 4.23
C ALA A 188 -12.32 -2.47 5.42
N HIS A 189 -11.27 -1.86 5.98
CA HIS A 189 -11.46 -0.88 7.05
C HIS A 189 -12.17 0.40 6.58
N VAL A 190 -12.21 0.71 5.25
CA VAL A 190 -12.91 1.85 4.68
C VAL A 190 -14.35 1.50 4.29
N PHE A 191 -14.57 0.36 3.60
CA PHE A 191 -15.88 -0.01 3.06
C PHE A 191 -16.68 -0.97 3.94
N ALA A 192 -16.01 -1.73 4.80
CA ALA A 192 -16.64 -2.70 5.70
C ALA A 192 -16.43 -2.38 7.18
N ASN A 193 -16.05 -1.13 7.51
CA ASN A 193 -15.81 -0.70 8.89
C ASN A 193 -14.97 -1.73 9.66
N GLU A 194 -13.77 -2.05 9.12
CA GLU A 194 -12.95 -3.20 9.49
C GLU A 194 -13.72 -4.51 9.22
N ASN A 195 -14.40 -5.08 10.19
CA ASN A 195 -15.25 -6.26 10.04
C ASN A 195 -16.68 -6.03 10.54
N ALA A 196 -17.06 -4.80 10.88
CA ALA A 196 -18.35 -4.49 11.50
C ALA A 196 -19.46 -4.19 10.47
N GLY A 197 -19.11 -3.84 9.23
CA GLY A 197 -20.04 -3.54 8.15
C GLY A 197 -20.79 -4.79 7.67
N ALA A 198 -22.04 -4.62 7.28
CA ALA A 198 -22.89 -5.65 6.73
C ALA A 198 -23.07 -5.50 5.22
N VAL A 199 -23.20 -6.62 4.49
CA VAL A 199 -23.52 -6.58 3.05
C VAL A 199 -24.83 -5.80 2.85
N GLY A 200 -24.80 -4.81 1.93
CA GLY A 200 -25.88 -3.89 1.67
C GLY A 200 -25.75 -2.53 2.35
N ASP A 201 -24.79 -2.34 3.26
CA ASP A 201 -24.53 -1.04 3.87
C ASP A 201 -24.07 -0.01 2.81
N HIS A 202 -24.43 1.25 3.02
CA HIS A 202 -24.19 2.32 2.08
C HIS A 202 -22.73 2.79 2.09
N ILE A 203 -22.23 3.06 0.90
CA ILE A 203 -20.92 3.68 0.65
C ILE A 203 -21.17 5.07 0.07
N LEU A 204 -20.63 6.07 0.76
CA LEU A 204 -20.85 7.47 0.46
C LEU A 204 -19.70 8.10 -0.33
N GLN A 205 -20.01 9.13 -1.12
CA GLN A 205 -19.04 10.05 -1.73
C GLN A 205 -19.60 11.50 -1.68
N PRO A 206 -18.93 12.36 -0.92
CA PRO A 206 -17.71 12.14 -0.13
C PRO A 206 -17.98 11.22 1.08
N GLY A 207 -16.88 10.78 1.73
CA GLY A 207 -16.98 10.09 3.02
C GLY A 207 -17.59 11.01 4.10
N ARG A 208 -18.06 10.44 5.18
CA ARG A 208 -18.86 11.14 6.20
C ARG A 208 -18.16 12.36 6.80
N THR A 209 -16.86 12.28 7.07
CA THR A 209 -16.08 13.40 7.63
C THR A 209 -15.96 14.59 6.66
N ASP A 210 -16.09 14.33 5.36
CA ASP A 210 -16.04 15.32 4.31
C ASP A 210 -17.44 15.82 3.87
N GLY A 211 -18.46 15.50 4.67
CA GLY A 211 -19.81 16.03 4.49
C GLY A 211 -20.78 15.10 3.76
N GLY A 212 -20.41 13.85 3.49
CA GLY A 212 -21.30 12.86 2.87
C GLY A 212 -22.54 12.56 3.72
N ILE A 213 -23.71 12.55 3.10
CA ILE A 213 -25.02 12.38 3.71
C ILE A 213 -25.70 11.13 3.17
N ASP A 214 -26.10 10.23 4.07
CA ASP A 214 -26.91 9.07 3.74
C ASP A 214 -28.41 9.45 3.74
N PRO A 215 -29.21 9.09 2.72
CA PRO A 215 -28.87 8.29 1.53
C PRO A 215 -28.47 9.13 0.28
N ASP A 216 -28.40 10.47 0.38
CA ASP A 216 -28.31 11.38 -0.78
C ASP A 216 -27.00 11.22 -1.54
N ASP A 217 -25.92 10.86 -0.83
CA ASP A 217 -24.56 10.76 -1.38
C ASP A 217 -24.08 9.31 -1.62
N VAL A 218 -25.01 8.34 -1.63
CA VAL A 218 -24.69 6.93 -1.88
C VAL A 218 -24.18 6.74 -3.32
N ILE A 219 -23.02 6.10 -3.47
CA ILE A 219 -22.43 5.72 -4.76
C ILE A 219 -22.33 4.21 -4.96
N ALA A 220 -22.43 3.44 -3.89
CA ALA A 220 -22.34 1.98 -3.91
C ALA A 220 -22.95 1.39 -2.65
N THR A 221 -23.11 0.05 -2.63
CA THR A 221 -23.50 -0.71 -1.43
C THR A 221 -22.49 -1.81 -1.18
N LEU A 222 -22.06 -2.01 0.08
CA LEU A 222 -21.09 -3.04 0.45
C LEU A 222 -21.54 -4.41 -0.08
N TYR A 223 -20.67 -5.06 -0.82
CA TYR A 223 -20.97 -6.35 -1.45
C TYR A 223 -20.17 -7.49 -0.83
N GLU A 224 -18.86 -7.30 -0.67
CA GLU A 224 -17.95 -8.32 -0.14
C GLU A 224 -16.70 -7.66 0.47
N SER A 225 -16.19 -8.23 1.55
CA SER A 225 -14.93 -7.83 2.17
C SER A 225 -14.11 -9.05 2.56
N VAL A 226 -12.78 -8.91 2.53
CA VAL A 226 -11.88 -9.91 3.11
C VAL A 226 -11.78 -9.65 4.60
N PRO A 227 -12.17 -10.61 5.48
CA PRO A 227 -12.12 -10.43 6.92
C PRO A 227 -10.68 -10.22 7.42
N ILE A 228 -10.48 -9.22 8.27
CA ILE A 228 -9.20 -8.96 8.93
C ILE A 228 -9.15 -9.71 10.27
N ILE A 229 -8.20 -10.60 10.42
CA ILE A 229 -7.97 -11.34 11.68
C ILE A 229 -7.09 -10.48 12.59
N MET A 230 -7.68 -9.91 13.64
CA MET A 230 -6.99 -9.07 14.63
C MET A 230 -6.12 -9.91 15.56
N SER A 231 -4.96 -10.30 15.09
CA SER A 231 -3.98 -11.11 15.81
C SER A 231 -2.58 -10.89 15.26
N THR A 232 -1.60 -10.84 16.16
CA THR A 232 -0.16 -10.79 15.82
C THR A 232 0.50 -12.18 15.92
N HIS A 233 -0.30 -13.23 16.16
CA HIS A 233 0.21 -14.58 16.27
C HIS A 233 0.92 -15.03 14.97
N PRO A 234 2.08 -15.70 15.02
CA PRO A 234 2.84 -16.13 13.83
C PRO A 234 2.05 -16.92 12.77
N LYS A 235 1.01 -17.63 13.17
CA LYS A 235 0.13 -18.37 12.25
C LYS A 235 -0.96 -17.50 11.60
N THR A 236 -1.10 -16.24 12.01
CA THR A 236 -2.03 -15.32 11.39
C THR A 236 -1.42 -14.76 10.11
N GLU A 237 -2.11 -14.94 9.00
CA GLU A 237 -1.67 -14.49 7.68
C GLU A 237 -2.79 -13.68 7.02
N ASN A 238 -2.99 -12.41 7.46
CA ASN A 238 -3.76 -11.49 6.63
C ASN A 238 -2.91 -11.14 5.41
N ARG A 239 -3.49 -11.23 4.21
CA ARG A 239 -2.80 -10.88 2.96
C ARG A 239 -3.28 -9.55 2.41
N VAL A 240 -4.56 -9.26 2.56
CA VAL A 240 -5.17 -8.05 2.02
C VAL A 240 -6.13 -7.42 3.02
N ASP A 241 -6.18 -6.10 3.01
CA ASP A 241 -7.22 -5.28 3.60
C ASP A 241 -8.00 -4.68 2.43
N ALA A 242 -9.07 -5.37 1.99
CA ALA A 242 -9.79 -5.02 0.78
C ALA A 242 -11.28 -5.37 0.86
N ALA A 243 -12.09 -4.52 0.24
CA ALA A 243 -13.54 -4.72 0.09
C ALA A 243 -14.04 -4.13 -1.23
N ILE A 244 -15.13 -4.71 -1.75
CA ILE A 244 -15.84 -4.21 -2.92
C ILE A 244 -17.29 -3.87 -2.57
N ALA A 245 -17.79 -2.81 -3.21
CA ALA A 245 -19.15 -2.36 -3.09
C ALA A 245 -19.84 -2.33 -4.46
N ALA A 246 -21.05 -2.87 -4.56
CA ALA A 246 -21.80 -2.92 -5.80
C ALA A 246 -22.15 -1.52 -6.29
N THR A 247 -21.85 -1.23 -7.55
CA THR A 247 -22.07 0.07 -8.20
C THR A 247 -22.37 -0.11 -9.69
N ASP A 248 -22.46 1.00 -10.41
CA ASP A 248 -22.54 1.00 -11.86
C ASP A 248 -21.71 2.14 -12.50
N ALA A 249 -21.65 2.17 -13.83
CA ALA A 249 -20.86 3.15 -14.58
C ALA A 249 -21.43 4.57 -14.54
N SER A 250 -22.67 4.75 -14.14
CA SER A 250 -23.28 6.07 -13.97
C SER A 250 -22.96 6.69 -12.61
N LEU A 251 -22.52 5.88 -11.64
CA LEU A 251 -22.18 6.30 -10.29
C LEU A 251 -20.66 6.47 -10.12
N VAL A 252 -19.86 5.49 -10.58
CA VAL A 252 -18.39 5.49 -10.40
C VAL A 252 -17.70 5.42 -11.76
N GLY A 253 -16.80 6.37 -12.01
CA GLY A 253 -15.94 6.44 -13.20
C GLY A 253 -14.71 5.52 -13.10
N THR A 254 -13.81 5.64 -14.11
CA THR A 254 -12.57 4.84 -14.18
C THR A 254 -11.31 5.68 -14.04
N ALA A 255 -11.41 7.02 -14.06
CA ALA A 255 -10.27 7.91 -14.11
C ALA A 255 -10.19 8.80 -12.87
N THR A 256 -8.98 9.10 -12.44
CA THR A 256 -8.71 10.22 -11.52
C THR A 256 -8.94 11.55 -12.25
N ARG A 257 -9.15 12.62 -11.49
CA ARG A 257 -9.26 13.96 -12.08
C ARG A 257 -7.92 14.49 -12.57
N THR A 258 -7.98 15.35 -13.59
CA THR A 258 -6.82 16.14 -14.01
C THR A 258 -6.42 17.13 -12.87
N PRO A 259 -5.12 17.26 -12.53
CA PRO A 259 -3.95 16.76 -13.28
C PRO A 259 -3.37 15.41 -12.79
N ALA A 260 -4.12 14.59 -12.07
CA ALA A 260 -3.64 13.27 -11.61
C ALA A 260 -3.45 12.28 -12.78
N TYR A 261 -3.23 10.98 -12.50
CA TYR A 261 -2.75 10.02 -13.50
C TYR A 261 -3.80 9.54 -14.54
N GLY A 262 -5.09 9.89 -14.39
CA GLY A 262 -6.15 9.44 -15.32
C GLY A 262 -6.65 8.04 -15.02
N SER A 263 -6.99 7.24 -16.04
CA SER A 263 -7.42 5.85 -15.87
C SER A 263 -6.22 4.94 -15.60
N PRO A 264 -6.29 4.01 -14.62
CA PRO A 264 -5.33 2.94 -14.51
C PRO A 264 -5.46 2.00 -15.72
N ARG A 265 -4.41 1.25 -16.02
CA ARG A 265 -4.49 0.17 -17.02
C ARG A 265 -5.20 -1.04 -16.44
N THR A 266 -5.80 -1.87 -17.30
CA THR A 266 -6.40 -3.15 -16.90
C THR A 266 -5.35 -4.18 -16.49
N VAL A 267 -4.14 -4.09 -17.08
CA VAL A 267 -3.03 -5.00 -16.80
C VAL A 267 -2.21 -4.49 -15.64
N THR A 268 -2.05 -5.31 -14.63
CA THR A 268 -1.23 -5.06 -13.43
C THR A 268 0.27 -5.25 -13.69
N ILE A 269 1.08 -4.92 -12.71
CA ILE A 269 2.51 -5.24 -12.70
C ILE A 269 2.93 -5.65 -11.28
N ALA A 270 3.73 -6.71 -11.19
CA ALA A 270 4.28 -7.16 -9.92
C ALA A 270 5.20 -6.06 -9.31
N PRO A 271 5.19 -5.90 -7.97
CA PRO A 271 6.06 -4.94 -7.31
C PRO A 271 7.53 -5.35 -7.41
N GLU A 272 8.39 -4.40 -7.79
CA GLU A 272 9.85 -4.57 -7.84
C GLU A 272 10.51 -3.52 -6.96
N ILE A 273 11.55 -3.91 -6.19
CA ILE A 273 12.33 -2.97 -5.37
C ILE A 273 12.97 -1.91 -6.28
N GLY A 274 12.83 -0.64 -5.92
CA GLY A 274 13.29 0.49 -6.74
C GLY A 274 12.29 0.94 -7.82
N MET A 275 11.14 0.28 -7.98
CA MET A 275 10.09 0.72 -8.90
C MET A 275 9.52 2.05 -8.44
N ASN A 276 9.53 3.05 -9.32
CA ASN A 276 8.85 4.31 -9.09
C ASN A 276 7.34 4.10 -9.18
N VAL A 277 6.64 4.65 -8.20
CA VAL A 277 5.18 4.56 -8.08
C VAL A 277 4.57 5.91 -7.77
N LYS A 278 3.30 6.05 -8.13
CA LYS A 278 2.48 7.20 -7.78
C LYS A 278 1.11 6.75 -7.33
N LYS A 279 0.43 7.62 -6.58
CA LYS A 279 -0.97 7.46 -6.26
C LYS A 279 -1.69 8.80 -6.32
N PHE A 280 -3.01 8.78 -6.36
CA PHE A 280 -3.87 9.93 -6.08
C PHE A 280 -4.85 9.54 -4.97
N GLY A 281 -4.96 10.36 -3.93
CA GLY A 281 -5.78 10.04 -2.78
C GLY A 281 -6.40 11.27 -2.13
N ARG A 282 -7.32 11.01 -1.22
CA ARG A 282 -8.13 12.01 -0.52
C ARG A 282 -7.31 13.08 0.19
N THR A 283 -6.21 12.69 0.83
CA THR A 283 -5.50 13.57 1.77
C THR A 283 -4.24 14.18 1.16
N THR A 284 -3.36 13.37 0.60
CA THR A 284 -2.09 13.89 0.05
C THR A 284 -2.11 14.05 -1.47
N TRP A 285 -3.29 13.93 -2.10
CA TRP A 285 -3.46 14.14 -3.54
C TRP A 285 -2.54 13.22 -4.36
N THR A 286 -1.81 13.79 -5.33
CA THR A 286 -0.76 13.07 -6.06
C THR A 286 0.50 13.00 -5.21
N SER A 287 0.96 11.80 -4.93
CA SER A 287 2.23 11.54 -4.26
C SER A 287 3.09 10.63 -5.12
N LEU A 288 4.41 10.86 -5.08
CA LEU A 288 5.43 10.08 -5.78
C LEU A 288 6.29 9.34 -4.76
N GLY A 289 6.60 8.10 -5.05
CA GLY A 289 7.42 7.25 -4.18
C GLY A 289 8.15 6.16 -4.94
N SER A 290 8.85 5.33 -4.22
CA SER A 290 9.46 4.11 -4.74
C SER A 290 9.20 2.93 -3.82
N ILE A 291 9.12 1.74 -4.40
CA ILE A 291 9.04 0.50 -3.65
C ILE A 291 10.41 0.24 -3.03
N ASP A 292 10.45 0.23 -1.70
CA ASP A 292 11.65 0.04 -0.90
C ASP A 292 11.82 -1.42 -0.45
N THR A 293 10.71 -2.06 -0.09
CA THR A 293 10.72 -3.42 0.48
C THR A 293 9.54 -4.21 -0.08
N ILE A 294 9.78 -5.46 -0.40
CA ILE A 294 8.77 -6.44 -0.81
C ILE A 294 8.71 -7.61 0.18
N ASN A 295 7.70 -8.46 0.03
CA ASN A 295 7.45 -9.63 0.90
C ASN A 295 7.45 -9.25 2.38
N ALA A 296 7.00 -8.04 2.72
CA ALA A 296 7.03 -7.59 4.09
C ALA A 296 5.99 -8.33 4.95
N THR A 297 6.44 -8.79 6.13
CA THR A 297 5.56 -9.19 7.22
C THR A 297 5.56 -8.06 8.24
N ILE A 298 4.38 -7.48 8.52
CA ILE A 298 4.27 -6.29 9.37
C ILE A 298 3.02 -6.34 10.24
N ASN A 299 3.14 -5.87 11.49
CA ASN A 299 2.03 -5.68 12.39
C ASN A 299 1.42 -4.29 12.18
N VAL A 300 0.13 -4.23 11.90
CA VAL A 300 -0.62 -3.00 11.62
C VAL A 300 -1.68 -2.79 12.69
N GLY A 301 -1.67 -1.60 13.31
CA GLY A 301 -2.67 -1.20 14.28
C GLY A 301 -3.97 -0.75 13.61
N TYR A 302 -5.11 -1.19 14.14
CA TYR A 302 -6.46 -0.80 13.78
C TYR A 302 -7.18 -0.29 15.03
N LEU A 303 -8.38 0.26 14.89
CA LEU A 303 -9.19 0.69 16.04
C LEU A 303 -9.57 -0.48 16.94
N THR A 304 -9.83 -1.65 16.34
CA THR A 304 -10.28 -2.86 17.05
C THR A 304 -9.13 -3.75 17.52
N GLY A 305 -7.89 -3.49 17.11
CA GLY A 305 -6.75 -4.30 17.53
C GLY A 305 -5.52 -4.15 16.64
N THR A 306 -4.64 -5.14 16.70
CA THR A 306 -3.45 -5.21 15.83
C THR A 306 -3.52 -6.48 15.01
N ALA A 307 -3.30 -6.36 13.72
CA ALA A 307 -3.30 -7.47 12.76
C ALA A 307 -1.92 -7.66 12.12
N ARG A 308 -1.50 -8.91 11.97
CA ARG A 308 -0.28 -9.29 11.24
C ARG A 308 -0.61 -9.48 9.77
N PHE A 309 0.06 -8.72 8.91
CA PHE A 309 0.00 -8.86 7.45
C PHE A 309 1.27 -9.47 6.90
N VAL A 310 1.15 -10.29 5.84
CA VAL A 310 2.26 -10.97 5.17
C VAL A 310 2.25 -10.68 3.68
N GLY A 311 3.44 -10.65 3.06
CA GLY A 311 3.58 -10.44 1.61
C GLY A 311 3.37 -8.98 1.17
N GLN A 312 3.52 -8.01 2.06
CA GLN A 312 3.19 -6.61 1.79
C GLN A 312 4.31 -5.86 1.05
N ILE A 313 3.94 -4.71 0.48
CA ILE A 313 4.82 -3.75 -0.16
C ILE A 313 5.06 -2.58 0.80
N ILE A 314 6.32 -2.18 0.98
CA ILE A 314 6.68 -0.94 1.67
C ILE A 314 7.13 0.09 0.63
N ILE A 315 6.53 1.27 0.70
CA ILE A 315 6.79 2.40 -0.20
C ILE A 315 7.37 3.54 0.63
N VAL A 316 8.43 4.16 0.12
CA VAL A 316 9.02 5.38 0.66
C VAL A 316 8.73 6.55 -0.26
N SER A 317 8.59 7.74 0.31
CA SER A 317 8.37 8.95 -0.48
C SER A 317 9.60 9.31 -1.30
N SER A 318 9.40 9.84 -2.51
CA SER A 318 10.49 10.37 -3.35
C SER A 318 10.86 11.82 -3.01
N ASN A 319 10.20 12.45 -2.05
CA ASN A 319 10.45 13.82 -1.62
C ASN A 319 10.22 13.97 -0.11
N GLU A 320 10.34 15.19 0.41
CA GLU A 320 10.18 15.49 1.85
C GLU A 320 8.74 15.34 2.36
N ASN A 321 7.73 15.31 1.46
CA ASN A 321 6.35 15.11 1.87
C ASN A 321 6.05 13.60 2.00
N PRO A 322 5.27 13.18 3.00
CA PRO A 322 4.90 11.77 3.13
C PRO A 322 4.12 11.27 1.90
N PHE A 323 4.36 10.02 1.52
CA PHE A 323 3.65 9.38 0.41
C PHE A 323 2.16 9.23 0.71
N SER A 324 1.79 9.01 1.97
CA SER A 324 0.39 8.91 2.40
C SER A 324 0.18 9.46 3.80
N LYS A 325 -1.07 9.84 4.08
CA LYS A 325 -1.56 10.28 5.40
C LYS A 325 -2.94 9.69 5.68
N PRO A 326 -3.44 9.77 6.92
CA PRO A 326 -4.81 9.34 7.26
C PRO A 326 -5.85 9.86 6.27
N GLY A 327 -6.68 8.95 5.75
CA GLY A 327 -7.65 9.20 4.68
C GLY A 327 -7.20 8.81 3.27
N ASP A 328 -5.90 8.51 3.04
CA ASP A 328 -5.41 7.95 1.76
C ASP A 328 -5.60 6.43 1.65
N SER A 329 -6.02 5.76 2.73
CA SER A 329 -6.44 4.34 2.69
C SER A 329 -7.40 4.07 1.55
N GLY A 330 -7.13 3.05 0.77
CA GLY A 330 -7.87 2.69 -0.42
C GLY A 330 -7.31 3.32 -1.69
N ALA A 331 -6.34 4.23 -1.63
CA ALA A 331 -5.73 4.76 -2.84
C ALA A 331 -5.06 3.65 -3.67
N LEU A 332 -5.33 3.65 -4.98
CA LEU A 332 -4.65 2.76 -5.93
C LEU A 332 -3.24 3.28 -6.19
N VAL A 333 -2.25 2.46 -5.93
CA VAL A 333 -0.85 2.71 -6.26
C VAL A 333 -0.60 2.17 -7.66
N VAL A 334 -0.09 3.01 -8.55
CA VAL A 334 0.24 2.65 -9.93
C VAL A 334 1.72 2.91 -10.22
N ALA A 335 2.30 2.18 -11.16
CA ALA A 335 3.65 2.43 -11.64
C ALA A 335 3.77 3.84 -12.23
N ASP A 336 4.91 4.53 -12.00
CA ASP A 336 5.17 5.87 -12.49
C ASP A 336 6.17 5.85 -13.65
N GLY A 337 5.69 6.25 -14.82
CA GLY A 337 6.49 6.47 -16.02
C GLY A 337 6.82 5.23 -16.85
N GLY A 338 7.39 5.48 -18.02
CA GLY A 338 7.84 4.47 -18.97
C GLY A 338 6.71 3.62 -19.57
N ALA A 339 7.07 2.43 -20.04
CA ALA A 339 6.12 1.49 -20.66
C ALA A 339 5.09 0.92 -19.66
N ASN A 340 5.41 0.99 -18.36
CA ASN A 340 4.55 0.47 -17.29
C ASN A 340 3.68 1.56 -16.65
N ASP A 341 3.76 2.80 -17.12
CA ASP A 341 2.99 3.92 -16.56
C ASP A 341 1.51 3.57 -16.38
N ARG A 342 0.96 3.90 -15.21
CA ARG A 342 -0.43 3.65 -14.78
C ARG A 342 -0.82 2.17 -14.61
N LYS A 343 0.10 1.19 -14.72
CA LYS A 343 -0.22 -0.19 -14.34
C LYS A 343 -0.41 -0.28 -12.83
N PRO A 344 -1.53 -0.84 -12.34
CA PRO A 344 -1.74 -1.06 -10.92
C PRO A 344 -0.67 -1.95 -10.30
N VAL A 345 -0.18 -1.57 -9.12
CA VAL A 345 0.87 -2.25 -8.34
C VAL A 345 0.35 -2.66 -6.96
N GLY A 346 -0.40 -1.79 -6.28
CA GLY A 346 -0.84 -2.03 -4.92
C GLY A 346 -2.09 -1.26 -4.51
N LEU A 347 -2.72 -1.70 -3.42
CA LEU A 347 -3.80 -1.03 -2.71
C LEU A 347 -3.26 -0.52 -1.37
N LEU A 348 -3.15 0.78 -1.21
CA LEU A 348 -2.63 1.43 -0.01
C LEU A 348 -3.57 1.25 1.17
N PHE A 349 -3.07 0.87 2.36
CA PHE A 349 -3.93 0.66 3.52
C PHE A 349 -3.36 1.12 4.87
N ALA A 350 -2.03 1.29 5.00
CA ALA A 350 -1.41 1.70 6.24
C ALA A 350 -0.18 2.59 6.02
N SER A 351 0.24 3.33 7.04
CA SER A 351 1.54 4.02 7.08
C SER A 351 2.14 3.99 8.47
N ALA A 352 3.44 4.26 8.53
CA ALA A 352 4.13 4.52 9.78
C ALA A 352 3.62 5.82 10.42
N ASN A 353 3.51 5.84 11.75
CA ASN A 353 3.03 7.01 12.50
C ASN A 353 4.06 8.17 12.55
N ASP A 354 5.25 7.96 12.03
CA ASP A 354 6.31 8.96 11.83
C ASP A 354 6.45 9.36 10.35
N ASP A 355 5.53 8.95 9.49
CA ASP A 355 5.50 9.19 8.06
C ASP A 355 6.69 8.56 7.28
N SER A 356 7.51 7.71 7.90
CA SER A 356 8.74 7.15 7.29
C SER A 356 8.47 6.17 6.14
N PHE A 357 7.32 5.48 6.16
CA PHE A 357 6.92 4.56 5.09
C PHE A 357 5.40 4.38 4.99
N THR A 358 4.98 3.84 3.86
CA THR A 358 3.60 3.46 3.54
C THR A 358 3.53 1.97 3.22
N VAL A 359 2.43 1.32 3.60
CA VAL A 359 2.18 -0.11 3.35
C VAL A 359 1.06 -0.26 2.33
N ALA A 360 1.27 -1.11 1.33
CA ALA A 360 0.26 -1.46 0.35
C ALA A 360 0.15 -2.98 0.17
N ASN A 361 -1.08 -3.46 -0.01
CA ASN A 361 -1.32 -4.84 -0.44
C ASN A 361 -0.90 -4.96 -1.92
N PRO A 362 -0.17 -6.00 -2.36
CA PRO A 362 0.02 -6.29 -3.78
C PRO A 362 -1.34 -6.35 -4.48
N ILE A 363 -1.47 -5.66 -5.61
CA ILE A 363 -2.79 -5.56 -6.26
C ILE A 363 -3.28 -6.92 -6.75
N ASP A 364 -2.38 -7.79 -7.22
CA ASP A 364 -2.76 -9.12 -7.70
C ASP A 364 -3.36 -9.98 -6.58
N ASP A 365 -2.86 -9.86 -5.34
CA ASP A 365 -3.43 -10.53 -4.16
C ASP A 365 -4.85 -10.03 -3.86
N VAL A 366 -5.11 -8.73 -4.05
CA VAL A 366 -6.44 -8.13 -3.88
C VAL A 366 -7.40 -8.65 -4.94
N LEU A 367 -6.96 -8.66 -6.21
CA LEU A 367 -7.77 -9.13 -7.33
C LEU A 367 -8.10 -10.61 -7.21
N GLU A 368 -7.14 -11.43 -6.78
CA GLU A 368 -7.35 -12.87 -6.54
C GLU A 368 -8.31 -13.10 -5.37
N ALA A 369 -8.10 -12.40 -4.24
CA ALA A 369 -8.90 -12.60 -3.02
C ALA A 369 -10.39 -12.29 -3.23
N LEU A 370 -10.71 -11.33 -4.11
CA LEU A 370 -12.07 -10.88 -4.39
C LEU A 370 -12.58 -11.34 -5.77
N ASP A 371 -11.82 -12.15 -6.53
CA ASP A 371 -12.15 -12.63 -7.89
C ASP A 371 -12.64 -11.50 -8.82
N ILE A 372 -11.84 -10.43 -8.93
CA ILE A 372 -12.17 -9.21 -9.68
C ILE A 372 -11.06 -8.83 -10.67
N SER A 373 -11.38 -7.94 -11.60
CA SER A 373 -10.43 -7.35 -12.55
C SER A 373 -10.59 -5.83 -12.58
N ILE A 374 -9.50 -5.12 -12.85
CA ILE A 374 -9.51 -3.65 -12.98
C ILE A 374 -10.36 -3.26 -14.20
N ASP A 375 -11.29 -2.32 -14.02
CA ASP A 375 -12.04 -1.66 -15.10
C ASP A 375 -11.29 -0.35 -15.45
N GLY A 376 -10.38 -0.44 -16.40
CA GLY A 376 -9.47 0.64 -16.80
C GLY A 376 -9.25 0.70 -18.32
N ASP A 377 -8.17 1.40 -18.74
CA ASP A 377 -7.77 1.54 -20.16
C ASP A 377 -6.92 0.37 -20.65
#